data_4f4ac0376323ffebca24653d452b084d
#
_entry.id   4f4ac0376323ffebca24653d452b084d
#
_cell.length_a   1.000
_cell.length_b   1.000
_cell.length_c   1.000
_cell.angle_alpha   90.00
_cell.angle_beta   90.00
_cell.angle_gamma   90.00
#
_symmetry.space_group_name_H-M   'P 1'
#
loop_
_entity.id
_entity.type
_entity.pdbx_description
1 polymer ?
#
loop_
_entity_poly.entity_id
_entity_poly.type
_entity_poly.pdbx_seq_one_letter_code
_entity_poly.pdbx_strand_id
1 'polypeptide(L)'
;FTDNDITRQDKSAIFSEHRKALGEAFDFDPAKMFMADQVDKTGSYFEITPEYVEKNPNGWTDINQDILVVTDKVPGVVVGHPVADCPVVMMVDEKLGVAAVGHCSAEMINKKLPVMIAKALEDYGSNIEDIEVLVSACAGPDWTYDRFPGWATDLEVWKDAITEVNGEFKIDLRKAIKKQLDSKGLKNVTFNMDDTITNDLYYSNSEGRIRTCKIGRQFE
;
A
#
# COMPACT_ATOMS: atom_id res chain seq x y z
N PHE A 1 21.96 -3.19 -7.24
CA PHE A 1 22.72 -3.11 -5.99
C PHE A 1 22.51 -4.43 -5.25
N THR A 2 23.56 -5.20 -5.01
CA THR A 2 23.48 -6.27 -4.03
C THR A 2 23.52 -5.63 -2.66
N ASP A 3 22.71 -6.11 -1.72
CA ASP A 3 22.54 -5.55 -0.36
C ASP A 3 23.84 -5.40 0.46
N ASN A 4 24.96 -5.87 -0.06
CA ASN A 4 26.25 -5.91 0.64
C ASN A 4 27.11 -4.65 0.47
N ASP A 5 26.77 -3.73 -0.45
CA ASP A 5 27.63 -2.59 -0.80
C ASP A 5 27.11 -1.22 -0.33
N ILE A 6 25.87 -1.16 0.21
CA ILE A 6 25.28 0.12 0.66
C ILE A 6 25.20 0.15 2.18
N THR A 7 25.89 1.09 2.79
CA THR A 7 25.84 1.29 4.24
C THR A 7 24.45 1.81 4.69
N ARG A 8 24.13 1.66 5.98
CA ARG A 8 22.88 2.22 6.56
C ARG A 8 22.80 3.74 6.36
N GLN A 9 23.93 4.44 6.35
CA GLN A 9 24.01 5.88 6.09
C GLN A 9 23.68 6.22 4.64
N ASP A 10 24.16 5.42 3.68
CA ASP A 10 23.87 5.62 2.26
C ASP A 10 22.40 5.37 1.96
N LYS A 11 21.80 4.34 2.55
CA LYS A 11 20.35 4.09 2.45
C LYS A 11 19.55 5.28 2.97
N SER A 12 19.92 5.84 4.13
CA SER A 12 19.26 7.01 4.72
C SER A 12 19.35 8.26 3.83
N ALA A 13 20.50 8.50 3.20
CA ALA A 13 20.70 9.63 2.30
C ALA A 13 19.84 9.50 1.04
N ILE A 14 19.84 8.32 0.40
CA ILE A 14 19.01 8.03 -0.78
C ILE A 14 17.52 8.22 -0.47
N PHE A 15 17.04 7.70 0.65
CA PHE A 15 15.65 7.88 1.07
C PHE A 15 15.32 9.36 1.32
N SER A 16 16.25 10.13 1.89
CA SER A 16 16.06 11.56 2.11
C SER A 16 15.91 12.33 0.80
N GLU A 17 16.73 12.02 -0.21
CA GLU A 17 16.63 12.63 -1.54
C GLU A 17 15.32 12.27 -2.24
N HIS A 18 14.91 10.99 -2.19
CA HIS A 18 13.64 10.56 -2.78
C HIS A 18 12.43 11.24 -2.11
N ARG A 19 12.43 11.38 -0.78
CA ARG A 19 11.37 12.09 -0.06
C ARG A 19 11.30 13.55 -0.45
N LYS A 20 12.46 14.20 -0.60
CA LYS A 20 12.55 15.58 -1.05
C LYS A 20 11.97 15.74 -2.45
N ALA A 21 12.35 14.86 -3.39
CA ALA A 21 11.82 14.88 -4.76
C ALA A 21 10.30 14.66 -4.79
N LEU A 22 9.77 13.74 -3.95
CA LEU A 22 8.33 13.54 -3.79
C LEU A 22 7.64 14.78 -3.22
N GLY A 23 8.22 15.41 -2.19
CA GLY A 23 7.69 16.63 -1.59
C GLY A 23 7.63 17.78 -2.59
N GLU A 24 8.66 17.95 -3.42
CA GLU A 24 8.70 18.94 -4.51
C GLU A 24 7.66 18.64 -5.60
N ALA A 25 7.49 17.35 -5.98
CA ALA A 25 6.57 16.94 -7.04
C ALA A 25 5.09 17.05 -6.63
N PHE A 26 4.77 16.84 -5.36
CA PHE A 26 3.40 16.77 -4.83
C PHE A 26 3.07 17.87 -3.81
N ASP A 27 3.94 18.86 -3.67
CA ASP A 27 3.74 20.04 -2.82
C ASP A 27 3.44 19.70 -1.34
N PHE A 28 4.31 18.87 -0.72
CA PHE A 28 4.24 18.59 0.71
C PHE A 28 5.61 18.69 1.39
N ASP A 29 5.62 18.90 2.71
CA ASP A 29 6.84 18.91 3.50
C ASP A 29 7.39 17.49 3.68
N PRO A 30 8.57 17.15 3.11
CA PRO A 30 9.17 15.83 3.27
C PRO A 30 9.40 15.40 4.72
N ALA A 31 9.54 16.36 5.65
CA ALA A 31 9.66 16.08 7.08
C ALA A 31 8.36 15.59 7.72
N LYS A 32 7.22 15.78 7.04
CA LYS A 32 5.91 15.28 7.46
C LYS A 32 5.48 13.99 6.76
N MET A 33 6.40 13.29 6.08
CA MET A 33 6.13 12.00 5.46
C MET A 33 6.46 10.86 6.42
N PHE A 34 5.46 10.03 6.72
CA PHE A 34 5.55 8.85 7.58
C PHE A 34 5.23 7.60 6.77
N MET A 35 6.11 6.60 6.85
CA MET A 35 5.97 5.36 6.10
C MET A 35 6.06 4.17 7.06
N ALA A 36 5.18 3.19 6.89
CA ALA A 36 5.37 1.89 7.49
C ALA A 36 6.25 1.06 6.53
N ASP A 37 7.48 0.78 6.95
CA ASP A 37 8.46 0.01 6.17
C ASP A 37 8.33 -1.50 6.39
N GLN A 38 7.66 -1.90 7.46
CA GLN A 38 7.34 -3.29 7.79
C GLN A 38 5.87 -3.42 8.14
N VAL A 39 5.36 -4.63 8.08
CA VAL A 39 3.98 -4.97 8.43
C VAL A 39 3.98 -6.04 9.52
N ASP A 40 3.13 -5.88 10.52
CA ASP A 40 3.00 -6.86 11.61
C ASP A 40 2.06 -8.03 11.27
N LYS A 41 1.36 -7.91 10.13
CA LYS A 41 0.42 -8.92 9.61
C LYS A 41 -0.75 -9.25 10.54
N THR A 42 -1.08 -8.33 11.44
CA THR A 42 -2.23 -8.47 12.36
C THR A 42 -3.48 -7.76 11.86
N GLY A 43 -3.31 -6.80 10.94
CA GLY A 43 -4.36 -5.89 10.48
C GLY A 43 -4.63 -4.77 11.48
N SER A 44 -3.72 -4.54 12.41
CA SER A 44 -3.80 -3.42 13.33
C SER A 44 -3.48 -2.11 12.64
N TYR A 45 -3.98 -1.01 13.20
CA TYR A 45 -3.67 0.32 12.69
C TYR A 45 -2.90 1.16 13.71
N PHE A 46 -2.15 2.12 13.19
CA PHE A 46 -1.42 3.12 13.96
C PHE A 46 -1.86 4.52 13.54
N GLU A 47 -2.33 5.32 14.50
CA GLU A 47 -2.65 6.73 14.26
C GLU A 47 -1.39 7.60 14.37
N ILE A 48 -1.15 8.41 13.35
CA ILE A 48 -0.15 9.48 13.40
C ILE A 48 -0.75 10.66 14.17
N THR A 49 -0.45 10.75 15.45
CA THR A 49 -0.97 11.82 16.32
C THR A 49 -0.09 13.08 16.29
N PRO A 50 -0.58 14.25 16.75
CA PRO A 50 0.24 15.45 16.90
C PRO A 50 1.50 15.21 17.74
N GLU A 51 1.37 14.47 18.85
CA GLU A 51 2.50 14.13 19.73
C GLU A 51 3.52 13.22 19.04
N TYR A 52 3.05 12.35 18.14
CA TYR A 52 3.93 11.49 17.35
C TYR A 52 4.72 12.31 16.32
N VAL A 53 4.06 13.25 15.64
CA VAL A 53 4.72 14.18 14.71
C VAL A 53 5.76 15.04 15.43
N GLU A 54 5.43 15.60 16.60
CA GLU A 54 6.33 16.41 17.38
C GLU A 54 7.59 15.64 17.82
N LYS A 55 7.43 14.37 18.21
CA LYS A 55 8.55 13.49 18.60
C LYS A 55 9.40 13.03 17.42
N ASN A 56 8.88 13.11 16.22
CA ASN A 56 9.52 12.63 14.99
C ASN A 56 9.59 13.74 13.93
N PRO A 57 10.32 14.84 14.18
CA PRO A 57 10.28 16.06 13.37
C PRO A 57 10.87 15.87 11.95
N ASN A 58 11.57 14.77 11.71
CA ASN A 58 12.10 14.41 10.40
C ASN A 58 11.20 13.45 9.61
N GLY A 59 10.00 13.19 10.07
CA GLY A 59 9.08 12.21 9.48
C GLY A 59 9.59 10.79 9.69
N TRP A 60 9.81 10.08 8.63
CA TRP A 60 10.29 8.70 8.53
C TRP A 60 10.63 8.00 9.87
N THR A 61 9.86 6.99 10.19
CA THR A 61 10.08 6.14 11.37
C THR A 61 9.84 4.69 11.00
N ASP A 62 10.45 3.78 11.75
CA ASP A 62 10.25 2.34 11.60
C ASP A 62 8.86 1.95 12.18
N ILE A 63 7.79 2.37 11.49
CA ILE A 63 6.43 1.99 11.88
C ILE A 63 6.18 0.58 11.39
N ASN A 64 5.94 -0.34 12.32
CA ASN A 64 5.64 -1.73 12.02
C ASN A 64 4.13 -1.99 12.17
N GLN A 65 3.36 -1.54 11.17
CA GLN A 65 1.90 -1.65 11.15
C GLN A 65 1.39 -1.90 9.74
N ASP A 66 0.28 -2.63 9.64
CA ASP A 66 -0.38 -2.90 8.35
C ASP A 66 -1.17 -1.69 7.85
N ILE A 67 -1.69 -0.86 8.76
CA ILE A 67 -2.54 0.29 8.45
C ILE A 67 -2.01 1.53 9.18
N LEU A 68 -1.84 2.62 8.44
CA LEU A 68 -1.60 3.96 9.02
C LEU A 68 -2.87 4.80 8.89
N VAL A 69 -3.19 5.52 9.96
CA VAL A 69 -4.34 6.44 10.01
C VAL A 69 -3.85 7.85 10.30
N VAL A 70 -4.42 8.82 9.61
CA VAL A 70 -4.22 10.26 9.84
C VAL A 70 -5.56 10.96 9.97
N THR A 71 -5.59 12.05 10.75
CA THR A 71 -6.77 12.89 10.90
C THR A 71 -6.42 14.36 10.62
N ASP A 72 -7.42 15.22 10.54
CA ASP A 72 -7.28 16.67 10.40
C ASP A 72 -6.48 17.35 11.55
N LYS A 73 -6.24 16.61 12.64
CA LYS A 73 -5.39 17.06 13.76
C LYS A 73 -3.91 17.19 13.39
N VAL A 74 -3.49 16.56 12.29
CA VAL A 74 -2.10 16.58 11.78
C VAL A 74 -2.04 17.08 10.34
N PRO A 75 -2.35 18.35 10.09
CA PRO A 75 -2.45 18.87 8.73
C PRO A 75 -1.10 18.80 7.99
N GLY A 76 -1.18 18.42 6.71
CA GLY A 76 -0.02 18.30 5.84
C GLY A 76 0.85 17.06 6.10
N VAL A 77 0.42 16.14 6.95
CA VAL A 77 1.07 14.82 7.11
C VAL A 77 0.72 13.95 5.91
N VAL A 78 1.72 13.29 5.36
CA VAL A 78 1.61 12.29 4.30
C VAL A 78 1.98 10.93 4.85
N VAL A 79 1.16 9.91 4.59
CA VAL A 79 1.40 8.54 5.01
C VAL A 79 1.44 7.58 3.82
N GLY A 80 2.20 6.48 3.95
CA GLY A 80 2.30 5.50 2.89
C GLY A 80 2.98 4.20 3.29
N HIS A 81 3.03 3.29 2.31
CA HIS A 81 3.79 2.05 2.39
C HIS A 81 4.69 1.90 1.17
N PRO A 82 5.97 1.55 1.32
CA PRO A 82 6.79 1.11 0.21
C PRO A 82 6.34 -0.28 -0.22
N VAL A 83 6.01 -0.44 -1.49
CA VAL A 83 5.50 -1.70 -2.04
C VAL A 83 6.15 -2.03 -3.37
N ALA A 84 6.22 -3.34 -3.69
CA ALA A 84 6.56 -3.85 -5.00
C ALA A 84 5.60 -5.00 -5.30
N ASP A 85 4.74 -4.84 -6.31
CA ASP A 85 3.67 -5.75 -6.73
C ASP A 85 2.42 -5.82 -5.82
N CYS A 86 2.57 -5.61 -4.52
CA CYS A 86 1.41 -5.59 -3.63
C CYS A 86 0.62 -4.29 -3.79
N PRO A 87 -0.72 -4.33 -3.84
CA PRO A 87 -1.51 -3.10 -3.84
C PRO A 87 -1.50 -2.40 -2.49
N VAL A 88 -1.54 -1.07 -2.55
CA VAL A 88 -1.89 -0.22 -1.40
C VAL A 88 -3.34 0.20 -1.56
N VAL A 89 -4.12 0.05 -0.50
CA VAL A 89 -5.50 0.55 -0.44
C VAL A 89 -5.51 1.79 0.43
N MET A 90 -5.98 2.88 -0.13
CA MET A 90 -6.17 4.18 0.53
C MET A 90 -7.65 4.44 0.67
N MET A 91 -8.08 4.89 1.85
CA MET A 91 -9.46 5.26 2.14
C MET A 91 -9.49 6.63 2.80
N VAL A 92 -10.45 7.46 2.42
CA VAL A 92 -10.62 8.80 2.99
C VAL A 92 -12.09 9.11 3.21
N ASP A 93 -12.37 9.71 4.35
CA ASP A 93 -13.63 10.41 4.62
C ASP A 93 -13.31 11.89 4.78
N GLU A 94 -13.52 12.66 3.71
CA GLU A 94 -13.23 14.09 3.68
C GLU A 94 -14.10 14.88 4.65
N LYS A 95 -15.31 14.43 4.92
CA LYS A 95 -16.26 15.13 5.83
C LYS A 95 -15.75 15.10 7.27
N LEU A 96 -15.16 13.98 7.67
CA LEU A 96 -14.59 13.82 9.00
C LEU A 96 -13.09 14.16 9.07
N GLY A 97 -12.43 14.39 7.91
CA GLY A 97 -11.02 14.66 7.86
C GLY A 97 -10.17 13.49 8.36
N VAL A 98 -10.56 12.26 8.04
CA VAL A 98 -9.82 11.05 8.40
C VAL A 98 -9.44 10.26 7.15
N ALA A 99 -8.21 9.75 7.12
CA ALA A 99 -7.73 8.88 6.06
C ALA A 99 -6.93 7.71 6.62
N ALA A 100 -6.96 6.59 5.91
CA ALA A 100 -6.17 5.41 6.22
C ALA A 100 -5.53 4.83 4.97
N VAL A 101 -4.34 4.24 5.13
CA VAL A 101 -3.61 3.56 4.07
C VAL A 101 -3.12 2.21 4.57
N GLY A 102 -3.27 1.16 3.75
CA GLY A 102 -2.86 -0.18 4.13
C GLY A 102 -2.14 -0.95 3.02
N HIS A 103 -1.12 -1.73 3.41
CA HIS A 103 -0.36 -2.60 2.51
C HIS A 103 -1.09 -3.95 2.33
N CYS A 104 -1.82 -4.08 1.25
CA CYS A 104 -2.62 -5.26 0.94
C CYS A 104 -1.80 -6.34 0.21
N SER A 105 -0.81 -6.94 0.87
CA SER A 105 -0.18 -8.16 0.34
C SER A 105 -1.21 -9.26 0.12
N ALA A 106 -0.90 -10.27 -0.69
CA ALA A 106 -1.80 -11.41 -0.91
C ALA A 106 -2.22 -12.09 0.40
N GLU A 107 -1.29 -12.24 1.36
CA GLU A 107 -1.58 -12.76 2.70
C GLU A 107 -2.56 -11.84 3.45
N MET A 108 -2.39 -10.53 3.36
CA MET A 108 -3.26 -9.57 4.06
C MET A 108 -4.62 -9.41 3.37
N ILE A 109 -4.69 -9.56 2.05
CA ILE A 109 -5.97 -9.69 1.34
C ILE A 109 -6.71 -10.94 1.81
N ASN A 110 -6.01 -12.07 1.98
CA ASN A 110 -6.60 -13.30 2.55
C ASN A 110 -7.15 -13.09 3.96
N LYS A 111 -6.52 -12.23 4.77
CA LYS A 111 -6.97 -11.83 6.11
C LYS A 111 -7.99 -10.69 6.11
N LYS A 112 -8.46 -10.27 4.94
CA LYS A 112 -9.48 -9.23 4.76
C LYS A 112 -9.01 -7.81 5.16
N LEU A 113 -7.73 -7.48 4.96
CA LEU A 113 -7.21 -6.15 5.28
C LEU A 113 -8.01 -5.00 4.64
N PRO A 114 -8.49 -5.06 3.38
CA PRO A 114 -9.35 -4.00 2.83
C PRO A 114 -10.57 -3.69 3.70
N VAL A 115 -11.18 -4.72 4.31
CA VAL A 115 -12.31 -4.51 5.25
C VAL A 115 -11.83 -3.92 6.57
N MET A 116 -10.63 -4.30 7.04
CA MET A 116 -10.05 -3.76 8.28
C MET A 116 -9.70 -2.28 8.14
N ILE A 117 -9.24 -1.84 6.96
CA ILE A 117 -8.99 -0.41 6.68
C ILE A 117 -10.31 0.39 6.80
N ALA A 118 -11.39 -0.10 6.17
CA ALA A 118 -12.69 0.55 6.29
C ALA A 118 -13.17 0.60 7.75
N LYS A 119 -12.97 -0.50 8.49
CA LYS A 119 -13.30 -0.53 9.91
C LYS A 119 -12.49 0.48 10.72
N ALA A 120 -11.22 0.69 10.41
CA ALA A 120 -10.42 1.71 11.06
C ALA A 120 -11.07 3.10 10.90
N LEU A 121 -11.58 3.46 9.71
CA LEU A 121 -12.31 4.72 9.53
C LEU A 121 -13.64 4.75 10.29
N GLU A 122 -14.38 3.63 10.33
CA GLU A 122 -15.62 3.52 11.12
C GLU A 122 -15.35 3.74 12.63
N ASP A 123 -14.20 3.32 13.15
CA ASP A 123 -13.81 3.55 14.55
C ASP A 123 -13.63 5.06 14.85
N TYR A 124 -13.39 5.90 13.83
CA TYR A 124 -13.40 7.37 13.91
C TYR A 124 -14.77 7.99 13.61
N GLY A 125 -15.78 7.19 13.29
CA GLY A 125 -17.15 7.65 13.06
C GLY A 125 -17.54 7.80 11.59
N SER A 126 -16.71 7.35 10.63
CA SER A 126 -17.05 7.38 9.21
C SER A 126 -18.24 6.50 8.88
N ASN A 127 -19.13 6.99 8.01
CA ASN A 127 -20.13 6.16 7.36
C ASN A 127 -19.53 5.55 6.08
N ILE A 128 -19.87 4.29 5.81
CA ILE A 128 -19.36 3.56 4.63
C ILE A 128 -19.64 4.30 3.31
N GLU A 129 -20.77 4.97 3.21
CA GLU A 129 -21.19 5.72 2.01
C GLU A 129 -20.39 7.01 1.77
N ASP A 130 -19.72 7.53 2.80
CA ASP A 130 -18.89 8.74 2.75
C ASP A 130 -17.41 8.43 2.46
N ILE A 131 -17.03 7.14 2.49
CA ILE A 131 -15.64 6.71 2.28
C ILE A 131 -15.35 6.60 0.78
N GLU A 132 -14.32 7.31 0.34
CA GLU A 132 -13.70 7.14 -0.97
C GLU A 132 -12.51 6.18 -0.87
N VAL A 133 -12.36 5.31 -1.87
CA VAL A 133 -11.31 4.29 -1.92
C VAL A 133 -10.48 4.42 -3.19
N LEU A 134 -9.16 4.43 -3.04
CA LEU A 134 -8.22 4.31 -4.13
C LEU A 134 -7.34 3.06 -3.93
N VAL A 135 -7.26 2.22 -4.94
CA VAL A 135 -6.37 1.04 -4.98
C VAL A 135 -5.24 1.32 -5.96
N SER A 136 -4.00 1.22 -5.49
CA SER A 136 -2.81 1.50 -6.31
C SER A 136 -2.60 0.47 -7.42
N ALA A 137 -1.65 0.76 -8.34
CA ALA A 137 -1.06 -0.24 -9.22
C ALA A 137 -0.56 -1.45 -8.41
N CYS A 138 -0.63 -2.63 -8.99
CA CYS A 138 -0.18 -3.88 -8.39
C CYS A 138 0.11 -4.93 -9.46
N ALA A 139 0.64 -6.10 -9.05
CA ALA A 139 0.78 -7.24 -9.95
C ALA A 139 -0.54 -7.57 -10.64
N GLY A 140 -0.49 -7.67 -11.96
CA GLY A 140 -1.65 -7.98 -12.80
C GLY A 140 -1.99 -9.47 -12.83
N PRO A 141 -3.12 -9.80 -13.46
CA PRO A 141 -3.62 -11.17 -13.51
C PRO A 141 -2.81 -12.09 -14.44
N ASP A 142 -1.85 -11.55 -15.18
CA ASP A 142 -1.00 -12.35 -16.07
C ASP A 142 0.19 -13.00 -15.34
N TRP A 143 0.40 -12.65 -14.09
CA TRP A 143 1.37 -13.36 -13.26
C TRP A 143 0.81 -14.73 -12.85
N THR A 144 1.61 -15.77 -13.07
CA THR A 144 1.19 -17.16 -12.84
C THR A 144 2.01 -17.84 -11.77
N TYR A 145 1.38 -18.82 -11.11
CA TYR A 145 2.02 -19.78 -10.22
C TYR A 145 1.88 -21.20 -10.79
N ASP A 146 2.92 -21.99 -10.63
CA ASP A 146 2.95 -23.41 -11.04
C ASP A 146 2.08 -24.32 -10.17
N ARG A 147 1.59 -23.81 -9.04
CA ARG A 147 0.71 -24.52 -8.08
C ARG A 147 -0.23 -23.55 -7.39
N PHE A 148 -1.32 -24.07 -6.86
CA PHE A 148 -2.26 -23.27 -6.07
C PHE A 148 -1.54 -22.61 -4.89
N PRO A 149 -1.67 -21.29 -4.69
CA PRO A 149 -0.94 -20.56 -3.66
C PRO A 149 -1.34 -21.00 -2.24
N GLY A 150 -0.36 -21.42 -1.44
CA GLY A 150 -0.61 -21.91 -0.08
C GLY A 150 -1.13 -20.85 0.91
N TRP A 151 -0.97 -19.57 0.57
CA TRP A 151 -1.52 -18.47 1.37
C TRP A 151 -3.00 -18.17 1.09
N ALA A 152 -3.58 -18.69 -0.01
CA ALA A 152 -4.98 -18.50 -0.38
C ALA A 152 -5.89 -19.45 0.38
N THR A 153 -5.99 -19.30 1.69
CA THR A 153 -6.72 -20.20 2.59
C THR A 153 -8.20 -19.84 2.75
N ASP A 154 -8.58 -18.57 2.58
CA ASP A 154 -9.99 -18.16 2.55
C ASP A 154 -10.51 -18.24 1.11
N LEU A 155 -11.07 -19.39 0.75
CA LEU A 155 -11.56 -19.66 -0.60
C LEU A 155 -12.65 -18.69 -1.06
N GLU A 156 -13.44 -18.14 -0.14
CA GLU A 156 -14.47 -17.16 -0.50
C GLU A 156 -13.86 -15.84 -0.98
N VAL A 157 -12.73 -15.42 -0.42
CA VAL A 157 -11.99 -14.26 -0.90
C VAL A 157 -11.49 -14.47 -2.34
N TRP A 158 -10.97 -15.68 -2.62
CA TRP A 158 -10.21 -15.96 -3.84
C TRP A 158 -11.00 -16.61 -4.97
N LYS A 159 -12.26 -17.02 -4.73
CA LYS A 159 -13.09 -17.82 -5.64
C LYS A 159 -13.08 -17.37 -7.09
N ASP A 160 -13.16 -16.05 -7.33
CA ASP A 160 -13.20 -15.48 -8.68
C ASP A 160 -11.89 -14.76 -9.04
N ALA A 161 -10.96 -14.71 -8.11
CA ALA A 161 -9.68 -14.02 -8.23
C ALA A 161 -8.52 -14.96 -8.59
N ILE A 162 -8.68 -16.27 -8.39
CA ILE A 162 -7.72 -17.28 -8.83
C ILE A 162 -8.36 -18.13 -9.91
N THR A 163 -7.68 -18.24 -11.06
CA THR A 163 -8.14 -19.03 -12.22
C THR A 163 -7.03 -19.96 -12.66
N GLU A 164 -7.34 -21.25 -12.81
CA GLU A 164 -6.44 -22.23 -13.40
C GLU A 164 -6.52 -22.17 -14.92
N VAL A 165 -5.37 -22.02 -15.58
CA VAL A 165 -5.25 -22.01 -17.04
C VAL A 165 -4.03 -22.84 -17.43
N ASN A 166 -4.24 -23.94 -18.15
CA ASN A 166 -3.19 -24.86 -18.61
C ASN A 166 -2.28 -25.42 -17.50
N GLY A 167 -2.82 -25.63 -16.30
CA GLY A 167 -2.07 -26.13 -15.15
C GLY A 167 -1.32 -25.06 -14.35
N GLU A 168 -1.43 -23.79 -14.73
CA GLU A 168 -0.93 -22.65 -14.00
C GLU A 168 -2.07 -21.86 -13.36
N PHE A 169 -1.81 -21.20 -12.24
CA PHE A 169 -2.78 -20.39 -11.50
C PHE A 169 -2.51 -18.90 -11.71
N LYS A 170 -3.46 -18.22 -12.35
CA LYS A 170 -3.48 -16.75 -12.48
C LYS A 170 -4.17 -16.12 -11.30
N ILE A 171 -3.61 -15.02 -10.78
CA ILE A 171 -4.12 -14.35 -9.59
C ILE A 171 -4.42 -12.90 -9.88
N ASP A 172 -5.65 -12.49 -9.64
CA ASP A 172 -6.11 -11.11 -9.77
C ASP A 172 -6.36 -10.52 -8.38
N LEU A 173 -5.37 -9.80 -7.85
CA LEU A 173 -5.45 -9.16 -6.53
C LEU A 173 -6.58 -8.12 -6.48
N ARG A 174 -6.82 -7.40 -7.60
CA ARG A 174 -7.87 -6.37 -7.68
C ARG A 174 -9.26 -6.99 -7.54
N LYS A 175 -9.51 -8.16 -8.15
CA LYS A 175 -10.78 -8.87 -7.99
C LYS A 175 -11.04 -9.27 -6.55
N ALA A 176 -10.01 -9.79 -5.86
CA ALA A 176 -10.13 -10.16 -4.45
C ALA A 176 -10.41 -8.96 -3.55
N ILE A 177 -9.73 -7.83 -3.81
CA ILE A 177 -9.98 -6.56 -3.09
C ILE A 177 -11.38 -6.05 -3.40
N LYS A 178 -11.76 -5.97 -4.69
CA LYS A 178 -13.09 -5.48 -5.10
C LYS A 178 -14.20 -6.24 -4.42
N LYS A 179 -14.14 -7.57 -4.40
CA LYS A 179 -15.13 -8.42 -3.74
C LYS A 179 -15.29 -8.07 -2.25
N GLN A 180 -14.19 -7.80 -1.55
CA GLN A 180 -14.20 -7.42 -0.14
C GLN A 180 -14.82 -6.04 0.07
N LEU A 181 -14.44 -5.05 -0.77
CA LEU A 181 -14.97 -3.69 -0.72
C LEU A 181 -16.48 -3.69 -1.02
N ASP A 182 -16.91 -4.44 -2.05
CA ASP A 182 -18.34 -4.60 -2.40
C ASP A 182 -19.12 -5.23 -1.24
N SER A 183 -18.58 -6.26 -0.59
CA SER A 183 -19.21 -6.94 0.55
C SER A 183 -19.36 -6.03 1.77
N LYS A 184 -18.47 -5.05 1.91
CA LYS A 184 -18.53 -4.02 2.96
C LYS A 184 -19.49 -2.89 2.63
N GLY A 185 -19.94 -2.80 1.36
CA GLY A 185 -20.85 -1.75 0.87
C GLY A 185 -20.15 -0.50 0.35
N LEU A 186 -18.82 -0.54 0.19
CA LEU A 186 -18.04 0.55 -0.38
C LEU A 186 -18.30 0.64 -1.89
N LYS A 187 -18.77 1.79 -2.36
CA LYS A 187 -19.17 2.01 -3.76
C LYS A 187 -18.27 2.99 -4.50
N ASN A 188 -17.66 3.91 -3.77
CA ASN A 188 -16.79 4.97 -4.30
C ASN A 188 -15.35 4.43 -4.43
N VAL A 189 -15.12 3.52 -5.38
CA VAL A 189 -13.85 2.79 -5.49
C VAL A 189 -13.20 3.04 -6.85
N THR A 190 -11.98 3.56 -6.83
CA THR A 190 -11.13 3.76 -8.01
C THR A 190 -9.94 2.80 -7.96
N PHE A 191 -9.70 2.08 -9.04
CA PHE A 191 -8.54 1.20 -9.22
C PHE A 191 -7.56 1.82 -10.21
N ASN A 192 -6.28 1.90 -9.83
CA ASN A 192 -5.23 2.02 -10.82
C ASN A 192 -5.06 0.65 -11.51
N MET A 193 -5.22 0.63 -12.82
CA MET A 193 -5.21 -0.61 -13.61
C MET A 193 -3.82 -1.00 -14.12
N ASP A 194 -2.79 -0.22 -13.84
CA ASP A 194 -1.43 -0.53 -14.24
C ASP A 194 -0.95 -1.84 -13.58
N ASP A 195 -0.28 -2.64 -14.37
CA ASP A 195 0.36 -3.87 -13.94
C ASP A 195 1.84 -3.60 -13.65
N THR A 196 2.24 -3.77 -12.38
CA THR A 196 3.62 -3.51 -11.95
C THR A 196 4.64 -4.49 -12.53
N ILE A 197 4.20 -5.66 -13.00
CA ILE A 197 5.07 -6.67 -13.60
C ILE A 197 5.42 -6.29 -15.05
N THR A 198 4.43 -5.89 -15.83
CA THR A 198 4.59 -5.60 -17.25
C THR A 198 4.91 -4.14 -17.55
N ASN A 199 4.57 -3.21 -16.65
CA ASN A 199 4.83 -1.79 -16.81
C ASN A 199 6.18 -1.40 -16.19
N ASP A 200 7.10 -0.99 -17.04
CA ASP A 200 8.48 -0.62 -16.69
C ASP A 200 8.63 0.60 -15.77
N LEU A 201 7.55 1.34 -15.52
CA LEU A 201 7.52 2.47 -14.58
C LEU A 201 7.51 2.00 -13.11
N TYR A 202 7.17 0.73 -12.86
CA TYR A 202 7.06 0.18 -11.51
C TYR A 202 8.17 -0.80 -11.19
N TYR A 203 8.47 -0.93 -9.90
CA TYR A 203 9.25 -2.04 -9.39
C TYR A 203 8.40 -3.29 -9.33
N SER A 204 9.00 -4.43 -9.69
CA SER A 204 8.39 -5.74 -9.51
C SER A 204 9.33 -6.65 -8.74
N ASN A 205 8.87 -7.12 -7.58
CA ASN A 205 9.57 -8.14 -6.80
C ASN A 205 9.44 -9.52 -7.45
N SER A 206 8.31 -9.78 -8.11
CA SER A 206 7.98 -11.08 -8.71
C SER A 206 8.85 -11.41 -9.90
N GLU A 207 9.29 -10.41 -10.67
CA GLU A 207 10.21 -10.61 -11.78
C GLU A 207 11.68 -10.70 -11.37
N GLY A 208 11.99 -10.70 -10.06
CA GLY A 208 13.36 -10.73 -9.56
C GLY A 208 14.21 -9.55 -10.07
N ARG A 209 13.54 -8.55 -10.65
CA ARG A 209 14.19 -7.35 -11.13
C ARG A 209 14.43 -6.43 -9.93
N ILE A 210 15.58 -6.61 -9.30
CA ILE A 210 16.23 -5.50 -8.61
C ILE A 210 16.60 -4.52 -9.74
N ARG A 211 15.61 -3.84 -10.27
CA ARG A 211 15.83 -2.72 -11.18
C ARG A 211 16.35 -1.60 -10.32
N THR A 212 17.67 -1.50 -10.26
CA THR A 212 18.33 -0.27 -9.88
C THR A 212 17.67 0.85 -10.66
N CYS A 213 16.75 1.49 -9.97
CA CYS A 213 16.10 2.74 -10.27
C CYS A 213 16.16 3.22 -11.73
N LYS A 214 15.19 2.90 -12.55
CA LYS A 214 14.89 3.71 -13.75
C LYS A 214 14.45 5.13 -13.36
N ILE A 215 14.02 5.36 -12.11
CA ILE A 215 13.69 6.68 -11.58
C ILE A 215 14.87 7.66 -11.72
N GLY A 216 16.11 7.23 -11.50
CA GLY A 216 17.28 8.08 -11.73
C GLY A 216 17.51 8.50 -13.18
N ARG A 217 16.87 7.87 -14.18
CA ARG A 217 16.95 8.28 -15.58
C ARG A 217 15.78 9.16 -16.05
N GLN A 218 14.72 9.26 -15.27
CA GLN A 218 13.57 10.14 -15.59
C GLN A 218 13.73 11.56 -15.05
N PHE A 219 14.72 11.78 -14.19
CA PHE A 219 15.04 13.08 -13.62
C PHE A 219 16.35 13.69 -14.17
N GLU A 220 16.97 13.07 -15.21
CA GLU A 220 17.98 13.70 -16.07
C GLU A 220 17.27 14.33 -17.29
#